data_175c98d1cfc60614d2041413227dca8c
#
_entry.id   175c98d1cfc60614d2041413227dca8c
#
_cell.length_a   1.000
_cell.length_b   1.000
_cell.length_c   1.000
_cell.angle_alpha   90.00
_cell.angle_beta   90.00
_cell.angle_gamma   90.00
#
_symmetry.space_group_name_H-M   'P 1'
#
loop_
_entity.id
_entity.type
_entity.pdbx_description
1 polymer ?
#
loop_
_entity_poly.entity_id
_entity_poly.type
_entity_poly.pdbx_seq_one_letter_code
_entity_poly.pdbx_strand_id
1 'polypeptide(L)'
;MPDRREHDDGDGLRTQSAAQGAAVRHARPLVSIVLPVYNEAGVLHQNVEDLVAYLHGLQDRFRFEVIIVNDGSHDDSGVIAEELAQRHPTLRVAHHPTNFGVGQALKFGFSLSSGDYVVVLDVDLSYSPEHVDLLLRKITETRAKLVLASPYMAGGQLTNVPPVRRFFSVWGNRFLRSLARGRLSTLTSMVRVYDGPFVRSLVLRSTGLDLMPEVIYKTRVLRGRIEEVPAHLDWSRQIAAGERRTSSMRIVGHILSTVFSGFVFRPVVFLILPGIAVLLFSMYVNAWMFIHFFDALAAPETRTVSQAFALAYTRSPHTFITALLSLMLAIQLIGLGVLALQAQKYFEEVFYLGSAVRRMVGQPRNDNQL
;
A
#
# COMPACT_ATOMS: atom_id res chain seq x y z
N MET A 1 79.81 -23.42 12.26
CA MET A 1 78.94 -23.35 11.04
C MET A 1 77.80 -24.28 11.23
N PRO A 2 76.56 -23.77 11.34
CA PRO A 2 75.38 -24.52 10.91
C PRO A 2 74.50 -23.68 9.98
N ASP A 3 73.91 -24.35 9.07
CA ASP A 3 73.13 -24.02 7.93
C ASP A 3 71.78 -23.44 8.31
N ARG A 4 71.39 -22.30 7.71
CA ARG A 4 70.05 -21.68 7.79
C ARG A 4 69.20 -22.25 6.69
N ARG A 5 68.08 -22.93 7.06
CA ARG A 5 66.95 -23.16 6.15
C ARG A 5 65.83 -22.25 6.58
N GLU A 6 65.65 -21.20 5.83
CA GLU A 6 64.41 -20.40 5.85
C GLU A 6 63.26 -21.20 5.15
N HIS A 7 62.24 -21.47 5.90
CA HIS A 7 61.00 -22.03 5.37
C HIS A 7 60.13 -20.90 4.85
N ASP A 8 59.91 -20.92 3.57
CA ASP A 8 59.01 -20.05 2.82
C ASP A 8 57.59 -20.63 2.89
N ASP A 9 56.83 -20.31 3.98
CA ASP A 9 55.42 -20.70 4.15
C ASP A 9 54.45 -19.55 3.85
N GLY A 10 54.89 -18.43 3.19
CA GLY A 10 54.06 -17.25 3.03
C GLY A 10 53.18 -17.20 1.78
N ASP A 11 53.41 -18.08 0.80
CA ASP A 11 52.74 -17.97 -0.52
C ASP A 11 51.43 -18.81 -0.65
N GLY A 12 51.29 -19.85 0.18
CA GLY A 12 50.10 -20.70 0.18
C GLY A 12 48.83 -20.06 0.77
N LEU A 13 49.02 -19.14 1.72
CA LEU A 13 47.88 -18.45 2.39
C LEU A 13 47.34 -17.27 1.55
N ARG A 14 48.21 -16.64 0.74
CA ARG A 14 47.76 -15.56 -0.17
C ARG A 14 47.00 -16.07 -1.38
N THR A 15 47.39 -17.22 -1.92
CA THR A 15 46.69 -17.87 -3.03
C THR A 15 45.34 -18.45 -2.65
N GLN A 16 45.17 -18.98 -1.44
CA GLN A 16 43.83 -19.45 -0.94
C GLN A 16 42.89 -18.28 -0.64
N SER A 17 43.38 -17.16 -0.11
CA SER A 17 42.57 -15.95 0.13
C SER A 17 42.12 -15.30 -1.18
N ALA A 18 42.99 -15.28 -2.21
CA ALA A 18 42.62 -14.77 -3.53
C ALA A 18 41.62 -15.67 -4.27
N ALA A 19 41.74 -17.01 -4.10
CA ALA A 19 40.80 -17.97 -4.67
C ALA A 19 39.42 -17.94 -3.97
N GLN A 20 39.36 -17.71 -2.67
CA GLN A 20 38.11 -17.50 -1.93
C GLN A 20 37.46 -16.15 -2.25
N GLY A 21 38.21 -15.09 -2.52
CA GLY A 21 37.72 -13.79 -2.97
C GLY A 21 37.17 -13.79 -4.40
N ALA A 22 37.67 -14.66 -5.29
CA ALA A 22 37.20 -14.80 -6.68
C ALA A 22 35.95 -15.69 -6.84
N ALA A 23 35.59 -16.47 -5.82
CA ALA A 23 34.48 -17.44 -5.88
C ALA A 23 33.13 -16.87 -5.41
N VAL A 24 33.04 -15.61 -4.97
CA VAL A 24 31.77 -14.90 -4.84
C VAL A 24 31.36 -14.39 -6.23
N ARG A 25 31.18 -15.27 -7.19
CA ARG A 25 30.33 -15.00 -8.32
C ARG A 25 28.96 -14.69 -7.73
N HIS A 26 28.53 -13.43 -7.80
CA HIS A 26 27.22 -13.01 -7.36
C HIS A 26 26.19 -13.94 -8.00
N ALA A 27 25.66 -14.88 -7.20
CA ALA A 27 24.58 -15.72 -7.67
C ALA A 27 23.46 -14.79 -8.11
N ARG A 28 22.95 -14.98 -9.34
CA ARG A 28 21.88 -14.14 -9.88
C ARG A 28 20.76 -14.07 -8.86
N PRO A 29 20.26 -12.86 -8.52
CA PRO A 29 19.18 -12.72 -7.54
C PRO A 29 17.97 -13.57 -7.94
N LEU A 30 17.32 -14.17 -6.96
CA LEU A 30 16.07 -14.88 -7.16
C LEU A 30 14.91 -13.89 -7.07
N VAL A 31 13.99 -13.97 -8.01
CA VAL A 31 12.77 -13.17 -8.06
C VAL A 31 11.55 -14.08 -7.94
N SER A 32 10.73 -13.87 -6.94
CA SER A 32 9.44 -14.55 -6.80
C SER A 32 8.36 -13.69 -7.46
N ILE A 33 7.69 -14.23 -8.48
CA ILE A 33 6.51 -13.61 -9.10
C ILE A 33 5.27 -14.18 -8.40
N VAL A 34 4.47 -13.34 -7.77
CA VAL A 34 3.23 -13.73 -7.08
C VAL A 34 2.03 -13.29 -7.90
N LEU A 35 1.21 -14.26 -8.32
CA LEU A 35 0.01 -14.08 -9.12
C LEU A 35 -1.22 -14.52 -8.30
N PRO A 36 -2.00 -13.61 -7.73
CA PRO A 36 -3.28 -13.95 -7.13
C PRO A 36 -4.31 -14.23 -8.23
N VAL A 37 -5.05 -15.34 -8.11
CA VAL A 37 -6.03 -15.82 -9.10
C VAL A 37 -7.36 -16.07 -8.41
N TYR A 38 -8.45 -15.55 -8.98
CA TYR A 38 -9.81 -15.86 -8.57
C TYR A 38 -10.78 -15.77 -9.74
N ASN A 39 -11.25 -16.94 -10.24
CA ASN A 39 -12.15 -17.07 -11.39
C ASN A 39 -11.60 -16.37 -12.64
N GLU A 40 -10.41 -16.78 -13.09
CA GLU A 40 -9.70 -16.21 -14.23
C GLU A 40 -9.39 -17.29 -15.29
N ALA A 41 -10.18 -18.40 -15.35
CA ALA A 41 -9.93 -19.53 -16.25
C ALA A 41 -9.79 -19.12 -17.72
N GLY A 42 -10.54 -18.10 -18.16
CA GLY A 42 -10.54 -17.65 -19.55
C GLY A 42 -9.23 -17.01 -20.03
N VAL A 43 -8.40 -16.50 -19.12
CA VAL A 43 -7.15 -15.77 -19.45
C VAL A 43 -5.90 -16.38 -18.83
N LEU A 44 -6.07 -17.22 -17.80
CA LEU A 44 -4.97 -17.74 -16.99
C LEU A 44 -3.91 -18.46 -17.80
N HIS A 45 -4.31 -19.41 -18.65
CA HIS A 45 -3.37 -20.24 -19.41
C HIS A 45 -2.47 -19.38 -20.31
N GLN A 46 -3.07 -18.59 -21.20
CA GLN A 46 -2.30 -17.81 -22.17
C GLN A 46 -1.43 -16.74 -21.52
N ASN A 47 -1.97 -16.06 -20.49
CA ASN A 47 -1.25 -14.99 -19.84
C ASN A 47 -0.06 -15.48 -19.00
N VAL A 48 -0.17 -16.67 -18.39
CA VAL A 48 0.96 -17.26 -17.66
C VAL A 48 2.03 -17.75 -18.65
N GLU A 49 1.65 -18.35 -19.80
CA GLU A 49 2.62 -18.73 -20.84
C GLU A 49 3.35 -17.49 -21.40
N ASP A 50 2.63 -16.40 -21.71
CA ASP A 50 3.22 -15.12 -22.15
C ASP A 50 4.22 -14.58 -21.10
N LEU A 51 3.84 -14.63 -19.81
CA LEU A 51 4.69 -14.19 -18.71
C LEU A 51 5.95 -15.05 -18.60
N VAL A 52 5.81 -16.37 -18.58
CA VAL A 52 6.95 -17.30 -18.48
C VAL A 52 7.89 -17.12 -19.66
N ALA A 53 7.37 -17.00 -20.88
CA ALA A 53 8.17 -16.73 -22.06
C ALA A 53 8.98 -15.43 -21.93
N TYR A 54 8.36 -14.37 -21.41
CA TYR A 54 9.05 -13.11 -21.16
C TYR A 54 10.16 -13.25 -20.09
N LEU A 55 9.88 -13.95 -18.99
CA LEU A 55 10.84 -14.16 -17.89
C LEU A 55 12.07 -14.95 -18.36
N HIS A 56 11.92 -15.86 -19.33
CA HIS A 56 13.07 -16.54 -19.94
C HIS A 56 14.08 -15.56 -20.55
N GLY A 57 13.63 -14.47 -21.15
CA GLY A 57 14.49 -13.41 -21.70
C GLY A 57 15.30 -12.64 -20.64
N LEU A 58 14.95 -12.76 -19.36
CA LEU A 58 15.63 -12.09 -18.25
C LEU A 58 16.54 -13.01 -17.42
N GLN A 59 16.65 -14.28 -17.79
CA GLN A 59 17.38 -15.30 -17.02
C GLN A 59 18.89 -15.04 -16.91
N ASP A 60 19.48 -14.26 -17.79
CA ASP A 60 20.87 -13.86 -17.71
C ASP A 60 21.16 -13.00 -16.46
N ARG A 61 20.16 -12.26 -16.00
CA ARG A 61 20.25 -11.30 -14.89
C ARG A 61 19.63 -11.80 -13.60
N PHE A 62 18.56 -12.59 -13.69
CA PHE A 62 17.76 -13.05 -12.56
C PHE A 62 17.42 -14.53 -12.68
N ARG A 63 17.16 -15.18 -11.54
CA ARG A 63 16.45 -16.46 -11.48
C ARG A 63 15.00 -16.18 -11.10
N PHE A 64 14.08 -16.98 -11.57
CA PHE A 64 12.65 -16.76 -11.29
C PHE A 64 12.01 -18.00 -10.67
N GLU A 65 11.09 -17.77 -9.75
CA GLU A 65 10.02 -18.67 -9.33
C GLU A 65 8.68 -17.95 -9.52
N VAL A 66 7.68 -18.66 -10.00
CA VAL A 66 6.31 -18.14 -10.17
C VAL A 66 5.40 -18.84 -9.17
N ILE A 67 4.64 -18.09 -8.40
CA ILE A 67 3.74 -18.59 -7.37
C ILE A 67 2.32 -18.14 -7.74
N ILE A 68 1.52 -19.07 -8.23
CA ILE A 68 0.08 -18.83 -8.45
C ILE A 68 -0.63 -19.12 -7.13
N VAL A 69 -1.39 -18.14 -6.62
CA VAL A 69 -2.24 -18.33 -5.45
C VAL A 69 -3.70 -18.32 -5.89
N ASN A 70 -4.28 -19.50 -6.01
CA ASN A 70 -5.69 -19.65 -6.30
C ASN A 70 -6.52 -19.39 -5.04
N ASP A 71 -7.24 -18.27 -5.01
CA ASP A 71 -8.02 -17.81 -3.87
C ASP A 71 -9.43 -18.42 -3.85
N GLY A 72 -9.51 -19.76 -3.91
CA GLY A 72 -10.75 -20.50 -3.85
C GLY A 72 -11.66 -20.27 -5.05
N SER A 73 -11.11 -20.33 -6.28
CA SER A 73 -11.89 -20.22 -7.51
C SER A 73 -12.94 -21.34 -7.62
N HIS A 74 -14.08 -21.01 -8.22
CA HIS A 74 -15.16 -21.96 -8.51
C HIS A 74 -15.20 -22.43 -9.95
N ASP A 75 -14.39 -21.81 -10.81
CA ASP A 75 -14.17 -22.18 -12.22
C ASP A 75 -12.94 -23.07 -12.37
N ASP A 76 -12.54 -23.36 -13.61
CA ASP A 76 -11.41 -24.23 -13.93
C ASP A 76 -10.04 -23.61 -13.65
N SER A 77 -9.96 -22.40 -13.04
CA SER A 77 -8.68 -21.72 -12.75
C SER A 77 -7.72 -22.59 -11.94
N GLY A 78 -8.24 -23.36 -10.97
CA GLY A 78 -7.42 -24.26 -10.15
C GLY A 78 -6.79 -25.39 -10.98
N VAL A 79 -7.57 -26.00 -11.86
CA VAL A 79 -7.11 -27.10 -12.74
C VAL A 79 -6.07 -26.59 -13.72
N ILE A 80 -6.35 -25.45 -14.38
CA ILE A 80 -5.43 -24.80 -15.32
C ILE A 80 -4.10 -24.44 -14.66
N ALA A 81 -4.16 -23.92 -13.42
CA ALA A 81 -2.96 -23.57 -12.68
C ALA A 81 -2.07 -24.78 -12.39
N GLU A 82 -2.68 -25.93 -12.00
CA GLU A 82 -1.94 -27.17 -11.76
C GLU A 82 -1.34 -27.76 -13.06
N GLU A 83 -2.06 -27.69 -14.19
CA GLU A 83 -1.53 -28.09 -15.50
C GLU A 83 -0.31 -27.24 -15.89
N LEU A 84 -0.34 -25.93 -15.64
CA LEU A 84 0.79 -25.04 -15.88
C LEU A 84 1.99 -25.38 -14.97
N ALA A 85 1.74 -25.72 -13.70
CA ALA A 85 2.81 -26.14 -12.79
C ALA A 85 3.49 -27.45 -13.20
N GLN A 86 2.74 -28.38 -13.79
CA GLN A 86 3.31 -29.62 -14.35
C GLN A 86 4.23 -29.35 -15.55
N ARG A 87 3.93 -28.32 -16.35
CA ARG A 87 4.73 -27.96 -17.54
C ARG A 87 5.96 -27.11 -17.21
N HIS A 88 5.86 -26.26 -16.17
CA HIS A 88 6.90 -25.30 -15.80
C HIS A 88 7.47 -25.60 -14.41
N PRO A 89 8.67 -26.19 -14.28
CA PRO A 89 9.27 -26.55 -12.99
C PRO A 89 9.52 -25.34 -12.05
N THR A 90 9.56 -24.13 -12.60
CA THR A 90 9.71 -22.88 -11.83
C THR A 90 8.38 -22.33 -11.30
N LEU A 91 7.25 -22.95 -11.67
CA LEU A 91 5.91 -22.54 -11.28
C LEU A 91 5.39 -23.44 -10.16
N ARG A 92 4.83 -22.84 -9.13
CA ARG A 92 4.16 -23.51 -8.01
C ARG A 92 2.76 -22.96 -7.83
N VAL A 93 1.83 -23.82 -7.44
CA VAL A 93 0.45 -23.44 -7.13
C VAL A 93 0.19 -23.61 -5.64
N ALA A 94 -0.56 -22.68 -5.09
CA ALA A 94 -1.09 -22.77 -3.74
C ALA A 94 -2.59 -22.44 -3.75
N HIS A 95 -3.38 -23.22 -3.03
CA HIS A 95 -4.83 -23.08 -3.03
C HIS A 95 -5.34 -22.65 -1.67
N HIS A 96 -6.26 -21.68 -1.66
CA HIS A 96 -7.15 -21.45 -0.53
C HIS A 96 -8.41 -22.32 -0.68
N PRO A 97 -8.96 -22.85 0.41
CA PRO A 97 -10.17 -23.68 0.35
C PRO A 97 -11.42 -22.87 -0.05
N THR A 98 -11.40 -21.58 0.12
CA THR A 98 -12.46 -20.61 -0.22
C THR A 98 -11.85 -19.25 -0.50
N ASN A 99 -12.63 -18.33 -1.07
CA ASN A 99 -12.17 -16.96 -1.32
C ASN A 99 -11.98 -16.19 0.00
N PHE A 100 -10.73 -15.89 0.33
CA PHE A 100 -10.34 -15.06 1.48
C PHE A 100 -10.02 -13.61 1.11
N GLY A 101 -10.02 -13.30 -0.19
CA GLY A 101 -9.71 -11.99 -0.75
C GLY A 101 -8.25 -11.81 -1.15
N VAL A 102 -8.03 -10.92 -2.13
CA VAL A 102 -6.73 -10.69 -2.78
C VAL A 102 -5.60 -10.37 -1.79
N GLY A 103 -5.89 -9.64 -0.72
CA GLY A 103 -4.88 -9.33 0.29
C GLY A 103 -4.42 -10.58 1.04
N GLN A 104 -5.32 -11.54 1.31
CA GLN A 104 -4.94 -12.80 1.94
C GLN A 104 -4.15 -13.68 0.96
N ALA A 105 -4.57 -13.74 -0.30
CA ALA A 105 -3.83 -14.45 -1.34
C ALA A 105 -2.39 -13.91 -1.49
N LEU A 106 -2.22 -12.60 -1.49
CA LEU A 106 -0.89 -11.98 -1.56
C LEU A 106 -0.04 -12.27 -0.32
N LYS A 107 -0.62 -12.18 0.90
CA LYS A 107 0.11 -12.56 2.14
C LYS A 107 0.58 -14.01 2.11
N PHE A 108 -0.26 -14.90 1.61
CA PHE A 108 0.09 -16.30 1.44
C PHE A 108 1.21 -16.47 0.40
N GLY A 109 1.11 -15.80 -0.75
CA GLY A 109 2.18 -15.76 -1.76
C GLY A 109 3.50 -15.21 -1.22
N PHE A 110 3.46 -14.13 -0.40
CA PHE A 110 4.66 -13.60 0.26
C PHE A 110 5.29 -14.63 1.22
N SER A 111 4.48 -15.37 1.97
CA SER A 111 4.99 -16.38 2.91
C SER A 111 5.64 -17.57 2.20
N LEU A 112 5.18 -17.90 0.99
CA LEU A 112 5.73 -18.97 0.16
C LEU A 112 6.95 -18.53 -0.66
N SER A 113 7.13 -17.22 -0.86
CA SER A 113 8.22 -16.68 -1.67
C SER A 113 9.57 -16.86 -1.00
N SER A 114 10.60 -17.19 -1.78
CA SER A 114 11.99 -17.32 -1.33
C SER A 114 12.94 -16.30 -1.96
N GLY A 115 12.46 -15.52 -2.93
CA GLY A 115 13.26 -14.58 -3.71
C GLY A 115 13.85 -13.42 -2.90
N ASP A 116 14.97 -12.90 -3.43
CA ASP A 116 15.58 -11.65 -2.98
C ASP A 116 14.63 -10.47 -3.26
N TYR A 117 13.86 -10.59 -4.34
CA TYR A 117 12.80 -9.67 -4.71
C TYR A 117 11.48 -10.42 -4.87
N VAL A 118 10.37 -9.77 -4.52
CA VAL A 118 9.01 -10.30 -4.74
C VAL A 118 8.25 -9.34 -5.64
N VAL A 119 7.84 -9.79 -6.81
CA VAL A 119 7.01 -9.02 -7.75
C VAL A 119 5.58 -9.52 -7.66
N VAL A 120 4.63 -8.62 -7.57
CA VAL A 120 3.20 -8.91 -7.68
C VAL A 120 2.70 -8.41 -9.04
N LEU A 121 1.99 -9.25 -9.74
CA LEU A 121 1.32 -8.95 -11.01
C LEU A 121 -0.14 -9.40 -10.96
N ASP A 122 -0.99 -8.70 -11.72
CA ASP A 122 -2.33 -9.18 -12.04
C ASP A 122 -2.23 -10.26 -13.14
N VAL A 123 -2.94 -11.37 -13.00
CA VAL A 123 -2.91 -12.46 -13.98
C VAL A 123 -3.54 -12.06 -15.31
N ASP A 124 -4.39 -11.04 -15.34
CA ASP A 124 -5.00 -10.52 -16.56
C ASP A 124 -4.04 -9.72 -17.46
N LEU A 125 -2.79 -9.55 -17.00
CA LEU A 125 -1.73 -8.79 -17.68
C LEU A 125 -2.20 -7.42 -18.17
N SER A 126 -3.09 -6.76 -17.42
CA SER A 126 -3.45 -5.35 -17.65
C SER A 126 -2.23 -4.41 -17.59
N TYR A 127 -1.20 -4.85 -16.89
CA TYR A 127 0.17 -4.37 -17.01
C TYR A 127 0.98 -5.45 -17.70
N SER A 128 1.58 -5.11 -18.83
CA SER A 128 2.36 -6.06 -19.62
C SER A 128 3.57 -6.61 -18.86
N PRO A 129 4.09 -7.80 -19.22
CA PRO A 129 5.24 -8.43 -18.54
C PRO A 129 6.50 -7.55 -18.50
N GLU A 130 6.67 -6.60 -19.42
CA GLU A 130 7.82 -5.68 -19.47
C GLU A 130 7.95 -4.82 -18.21
N HIS A 131 6.85 -4.61 -17.48
CA HIS A 131 6.88 -3.90 -16.21
C HIS A 131 7.71 -4.63 -15.14
N VAL A 132 7.90 -5.96 -15.26
CA VAL A 132 8.79 -6.72 -14.37
C VAL A 132 10.22 -6.20 -14.46
N ASP A 133 10.75 -6.03 -15.68
CA ASP A 133 12.12 -5.52 -15.88
C ASP A 133 12.27 -4.08 -15.38
N LEU A 134 11.30 -3.21 -15.68
CA LEU A 134 11.30 -1.83 -15.19
C LEU A 134 11.33 -1.75 -13.65
N LEU A 135 10.51 -2.55 -13.01
CA LEU A 135 10.43 -2.63 -11.55
C LEU A 135 11.73 -3.16 -10.95
N LEU A 136 12.28 -4.26 -11.51
CA LEU A 136 13.51 -4.89 -11.05
C LEU A 136 14.72 -3.97 -11.23
N ARG A 137 14.85 -3.27 -12.36
CA ARG A 137 15.90 -2.26 -12.55
C ARG A 137 15.79 -1.18 -11.47
N LYS A 138 14.60 -0.63 -11.27
CA LYS A 138 14.42 0.47 -10.31
C LYS A 138 14.74 0.06 -8.88
N ILE A 139 14.30 -1.12 -8.44
CA ILE A 139 14.56 -1.57 -7.06
C ILE A 139 16.04 -1.88 -6.83
N THR A 140 16.73 -2.47 -7.81
CA THR A 140 18.16 -2.77 -7.74
C THR A 140 19.02 -1.49 -7.72
N GLU A 141 18.71 -0.52 -8.58
CA GLU A 141 19.42 0.77 -8.66
C GLU A 141 19.25 1.60 -7.38
N THR A 142 18.02 1.65 -6.87
CA THR A 142 17.70 2.56 -5.75
C THR A 142 17.80 1.90 -4.39
N ARG A 143 17.93 0.57 -4.32
CA ARG A 143 17.85 -0.24 -3.10
C ARG A 143 16.59 0.08 -2.29
N ALA A 144 15.50 0.41 -2.98
CA ALA A 144 14.22 0.68 -2.37
C ALA A 144 13.66 -0.59 -1.71
N LYS A 145 12.79 -0.42 -0.72
CA LYS A 145 12.05 -1.54 -0.10
C LYS A 145 10.77 -1.87 -0.85
N LEU A 146 10.30 -0.93 -1.68
CA LEU A 146 9.08 -1.04 -2.46
C LEU A 146 9.20 -0.15 -3.69
N VAL A 147 8.86 -0.69 -4.87
CA VAL A 147 8.67 0.09 -6.10
C VAL A 147 7.30 -0.22 -6.68
N LEU A 148 6.57 0.83 -7.06
CA LEU A 148 5.20 0.75 -7.58
C LEU A 148 5.20 1.06 -9.08
N ALA A 149 4.42 0.31 -9.85
CA ALA A 149 4.09 0.67 -11.22
C ALA A 149 2.92 1.67 -11.19
N SER A 150 3.09 2.87 -11.73
CA SER A 150 2.07 3.91 -11.69
C SER A 150 1.71 4.43 -13.08
N PRO A 151 0.44 4.29 -13.48
CA PRO A 151 -0.06 4.92 -14.71
C PRO A 151 -0.38 6.40 -14.52
N TYR A 152 -0.30 6.94 -13.28
CA TYR A 152 -0.68 8.32 -12.95
C TYR A 152 0.52 9.26 -12.80
N MET A 153 1.75 8.75 -12.84
CA MET A 153 2.94 9.59 -12.83
C MET A 153 3.28 10.11 -14.24
N ALA A 154 4.22 11.04 -14.33
CA ALA A 154 4.71 11.52 -15.63
C ALA A 154 5.31 10.34 -16.43
N GLY A 155 4.86 10.17 -17.68
CA GLY A 155 5.22 9.04 -18.55
C GLY A 155 4.33 7.80 -18.37
N GLY A 156 3.40 7.78 -17.40
CA GLY A 156 2.40 6.73 -17.27
C GLY A 156 1.23 6.92 -18.26
N GLN A 157 0.59 5.81 -18.63
CA GLN A 157 -0.50 5.80 -19.63
C GLN A 157 -1.68 4.94 -19.16
N LEU A 158 -2.89 5.35 -19.58
CA LEU A 158 -4.15 4.64 -19.35
C LEU A 158 -4.84 4.45 -20.70
N THR A 159 -5.00 3.19 -21.14
CA THR A 159 -5.64 2.85 -22.40
C THR A 159 -6.88 1.99 -22.17
N ASN A 160 -7.95 2.29 -22.89
CA ASN A 160 -9.21 1.52 -22.89
C ASN A 160 -9.90 1.38 -21.52
N VAL A 161 -9.60 2.26 -20.57
CA VAL A 161 -10.26 2.28 -19.25
C VAL A 161 -11.61 2.99 -19.37
N PRO A 162 -12.73 2.39 -18.93
CA PRO A 162 -14.05 3.03 -18.97
C PRO A 162 -14.05 4.42 -18.30
N PRO A 163 -14.71 5.43 -18.87
CA PRO A 163 -14.58 6.84 -18.45
C PRO A 163 -15.01 7.06 -16.99
N VAL A 164 -16.06 6.38 -16.53
CA VAL A 164 -16.52 6.47 -15.13
C VAL A 164 -15.47 5.92 -14.18
N ARG A 165 -14.86 4.79 -14.50
CA ARG A 165 -13.79 4.17 -13.68
C ARG A 165 -12.53 5.03 -13.72
N ARG A 166 -12.18 5.58 -14.87
CA ARG A 166 -11.06 6.52 -15.02
C ARG A 166 -11.27 7.75 -14.12
N PHE A 167 -12.48 8.33 -14.12
CA PHE A 167 -12.82 9.45 -13.25
C PHE A 167 -12.60 9.12 -11.78
N PHE A 168 -13.23 8.04 -11.26
CA PHE A 168 -13.07 7.65 -9.87
C PHE A 168 -11.63 7.27 -9.52
N SER A 169 -10.91 6.63 -10.42
CA SER A 169 -9.52 6.23 -10.20
C SER A 169 -8.59 7.44 -10.15
N VAL A 170 -8.72 8.37 -11.10
CA VAL A 170 -7.90 9.61 -11.12
C VAL A 170 -8.22 10.50 -9.93
N TRP A 171 -9.52 10.73 -9.63
CA TRP A 171 -9.95 11.53 -8.50
C TRP A 171 -9.60 10.89 -7.17
N GLY A 172 -9.82 9.59 -7.02
CA GLY A 172 -9.47 8.84 -5.84
C GLY A 172 -7.96 8.89 -5.56
N ASN A 173 -7.12 8.64 -6.58
CA ASN A 173 -5.67 8.75 -6.43
C ASN A 173 -5.22 10.20 -6.20
N ARG A 174 -5.84 11.21 -6.85
CA ARG A 174 -5.53 12.63 -6.62
C ARG A 174 -5.90 13.06 -5.21
N PHE A 175 -7.04 12.61 -4.70
CA PHE A 175 -7.48 12.81 -3.33
C PHE A 175 -6.54 12.10 -2.34
N LEU A 176 -6.26 10.82 -2.54
CA LEU A 176 -5.32 10.06 -1.72
C LEU A 176 -3.90 10.64 -1.78
N ARG A 177 -3.47 11.17 -2.92
CA ARG A 177 -2.19 11.86 -3.09
C ARG A 177 -2.12 13.15 -2.26
N SER A 178 -3.20 13.97 -2.23
CA SER A 178 -3.26 15.16 -1.37
C SER A 178 -3.20 14.79 0.11
N LEU A 179 -3.69 13.59 0.44
CA LEU A 179 -3.65 13.02 1.78
C LEU A 179 -2.31 12.36 2.12
N ALA A 180 -1.56 11.83 1.16
CA ALA A 180 -0.30 11.15 1.44
C ALA A 180 0.87 12.15 1.59
N ARG A 181 1.53 12.21 2.78
CA ARG A 181 2.77 12.98 3.01
C ARG A 181 3.93 12.42 2.16
N GLY A 182 3.77 12.34 0.85
CA GLY A 182 4.79 11.78 -0.04
C GLY A 182 4.39 12.00 -1.48
N ARG A 183 5.38 12.01 -2.37
CA ARG A 183 5.24 12.29 -3.80
C ARG A 183 4.71 11.10 -4.61
N LEU A 184 4.05 10.09 -3.97
CA LEU A 184 3.53 8.93 -4.67
C LEU A 184 2.31 9.34 -5.52
N SER A 185 2.29 8.88 -6.75
CA SER A 185 1.20 9.15 -7.70
C SER A 185 0.07 8.12 -7.60
N THR A 186 0.36 6.93 -7.03
CA THR A 186 -0.65 5.89 -6.76
C THR A 186 -0.44 5.24 -5.40
N LEU A 187 -1.53 4.84 -4.74
CA LEU A 187 -1.50 4.04 -3.51
C LEU A 187 -2.14 2.66 -3.69
N THR A 188 -2.90 2.48 -4.77
CA THR A 188 -3.76 1.31 -4.98
C THR A 188 -3.27 0.38 -6.08
N SER A 189 -2.20 0.74 -6.82
CA SER A 189 -1.64 -0.14 -7.84
C SER A 189 -1.24 -1.48 -7.23
N MET A 190 -1.63 -2.60 -7.85
CA MET A 190 -1.28 -3.93 -7.41
C MET A 190 0.09 -4.36 -7.95
N VAL A 191 0.46 -3.91 -9.14
CA VAL A 191 1.74 -4.25 -9.77
C VAL A 191 2.89 -3.53 -9.09
N ARG A 192 3.76 -4.30 -8.43
CA ARG A 192 4.81 -3.81 -7.53
C ARG A 192 5.96 -4.80 -7.42
N VAL A 193 7.12 -4.29 -7.01
CA VAL A 193 8.22 -5.13 -6.54
C VAL A 193 8.60 -4.73 -5.11
N TYR A 194 8.93 -5.72 -4.33
CA TYR A 194 9.35 -5.60 -2.94
C TYR A 194 10.75 -6.18 -2.75
N ASP A 195 11.51 -5.64 -1.82
CA ASP A 195 12.63 -6.34 -1.20
C ASP A 195 12.05 -7.58 -0.46
N GLY A 196 12.48 -8.77 -0.88
CA GLY A 196 11.89 -10.02 -0.43
C GLY A 196 11.94 -10.22 1.09
N PRO A 197 13.14 -10.17 1.72
CA PRO A 197 13.26 -10.25 3.18
C PRO A 197 12.42 -9.20 3.90
N PHE A 198 12.33 -7.98 3.36
CA PHE A 198 11.55 -6.91 3.95
C PHE A 198 10.05 -7.22 3.94
N VAL A 199 9.47 -7.59 2.79
CA VAL A 199 8.01 -7.85 2.72
C VAL A 199 7.61 -9.03 3.58
N ARG A 200 8.43 -10.09 3.65
CA ARG A 200 8.21 -11.25 4.53
C ARG A 200 8.31 -10.89 6.02
N SER A 201 9.06 -9.86 6.37
CA SER A 201 9.16 -9.39 7.76
C SER A 201 7.95 -8.55 8.20
N LEU A 202 7.15 -8.05 7.26
CA LEU A 202 5.99 -7.21 7.59
C LEU A 202 4.87 -8.05 8.21
N VAL A 203 4.28 -7.50 9.28
CA VAL A 203 3.03 -8.02 9.84
C VAL A 203 1.88 -7.33 9.13
N LEU A 204 1.22 -8.01 8.20
CA LEU A 204 0.13 -7.49 7.38
C LEU A 204 -1.22 -8.04 7.87
N ARG A 205 -2.24 -7.17 8.00
CA ARG A 205 -3.55 -7.53 8.55
C ARG A 205 -4.67 -7.51 7.51
N SER A 206 -4.60 -6.60 6.57
CA SER A 206 -5.63 -6.43 5.53
C SER A 206 -5.82 -7.70 4.70
N THR A 207 -7.06 -7.99 4.32
CA THR A 207 -7.40 -9.17 3.51
C THR A 207 -7.84 -8.81 2.09
N GLY A 208 -8.17 -7.54 1.83
CA GLY A 208 -8.59 -7.02 0.55
C GLY A 208 -7.55 -6.11 -0.12
N LEU A 209 -8.00 -5.24 -1.02
CA LEU A 209 -7.16 -4.25 -1.71
C LEU A 209 -6.57 -3.19 -0.77
N ASP A 210 -7.08 -3.04 0.43
CA ASP A 210 -6.55 -2.23 1.51
C ASP A 210 -5.16 -2.70 1.99
N LEU A 211 -4.73 -3.91 1.62
CA LEU A 211 -3.34 -4.35 1.77
C LEU A 211 -2.36 -3.41 1.06
N MET A 212 -2.75 -2.83 -0.09
CA MET A 212 -1.88 -1.99 -0.88
C MET A 212 -1.44 -0.70 -0.15
N PRO A 213 -2.35 0.13 0.39
CA PRO A 213 -1.98 1.26 1.22
C PRO A 213 -1.38 0.83 2.57
N GLU A 214 -1.76 -0.31 3.15
CA GLU A 214 -1.19 -0.82 4.39
C GLU A 214 0.33 -1.05 4.27
N VAL A 215 0.77 -1.73 3.20
CA VAL A 215 2.20 -1.97 2.96
C VAL A 215 2.96 -0.66 2.78
N ILE A 216 2.42 0.30 2.02
CA ILE A 216 3.04 1.62 1.85
C ILE A 216 3.21 2.32 3.20
N TYR A 217 2.15 2.33 4.02
CA TYR A 217 2.17 2.94 5.33
C TYR A 217 3.24 2.32 6.24
N LYS A 218 3.24 0.97 6.36
CA LYS A 218 4.20 0.23 7.18
C LYS A 218 5.65 0.39 6.68
N THR A 219 5.85 0.44 5.37
CA THR A 219 7.17 0.73 4.78
C THR A 219 7.66 2.11 5.22
N ARG A 220 6.79 3.13 5.22
CA ARG A 220 7.14 4.48 5.69
C ARG A 220 7.42 4.55 7.19
N VAL A 221 6.61 3.88 8.01
CA VAL A 221 6.83 3.80 9.47
C VAL A 221 8.21 3.21 9.75
N LEU A 222 8.61 2.18 9.01
CA LEU A 222 9.93 1.55 9.11
C LEU A 222 11.05 2.32 8.36
N ARG A 223 10.76 3.54 7.87
CA ARG A 223 11.69 4.40 7.10
C ARG A 223 12.27 3.73 5.86
N GLY A 224 11.52 2.78 5.28
CA GLY A 224 11.89 2.13 4.02
C GLY A 224 11.71 3.09 2.84
N ARG A 225 12.66 3.07 1.89
CA ARG A 225 12.58 3.85 0.65
C ARG A 225 11.50 3.26 -0.25
N ILE A 226 10.65 4.13 -0.81
CA ILE A 226 9.59 3.79 -1.76
C ILE A 226 9.80 4.62 -3.02
N GLU A 227 9.76 3.96 -4.17
CA GLU A 227 9.93 4.57 -5.49
C GLU A 227 8.74 4.21 -6.40
N GLU A 228 8.64 4.90 -7.52
CA GLU A 228 7.65 4.60 -8.58
C GLU A 228 8.34 4.52 -9.94
N VAL A 229 7.73 3.72 -10.83
CA VAL A 229 8.06 3.69 -12.26
C VAL A 229 6.83 4.03 -13.09
N PRO A 230 6.97 4.72 -14.23
CA PRO A 230 5.86 4.94 -15.14
C PRO A 230 5.39 3.60 -15.70
N ALA A 231 4.08 3.44 -15.79
CA ALA A 231 3.48 2.21 -16.24
C ALA A 231 2.33 2.48 -17.22
N HIS A 232 2.12 1.52 -18.11
CA HIS A 232 1.01 1.53 -19.03
C HIS A 232 -0.03 0.49 -18.58
N LEU A 233 -1.20 0.99 -18.17
CA LEU A 233 -2.36 0.17 -17.83
C LEU A 233 -3.26 0.08 -19.08
N ASP A 234 -3.36 -1.10 -19.67
CA ASP A 234 -4.19 -1.36 -20.85
C ASP A 234 -5.28 -2.42 -20.55
N TRP A 235 -6.52 -2.04 -20.80
CA TRP A 235 -7.70 -2.90 -20.59
C TRP A 235 -8.17 -3.61 -21.84
N SER A 236 -7.45 -3.52 -22.94
CA SER A 236 -7.84 -4.15 -24.23
C SER A 236 -8.08 -5.65 -24.08
N ARG A 237 -7.22 -6.36 -23.34
CA ARG A 237 -7.32 -7.82 -23.14
C ARG A 237 -8.59 -8.20 -22.37
N GLN A 238 -8.94 -7.43 -21.33
CA GLN A 238 -10.16 -7.66 -20.53
C GLN A 238 -11.44 -7.40 -21.33
N ILE A 239 -11.44 -6.39 -22.19
CA ILE A 239 -12.57 -6.06 -23.07
C ILE A 239 -12.76 -7.17 -24.12
N ALA A 240 -11.68 -7.67 -24.71
CA ALA A 240 -11.69 -8.74 -25.70
C ALA A 240 -12.19 -10.07 -25.11
N ALA A 241 -11.88 -10.37 -23.86
CA ALA A 241 -12.35 -11.56 -23.16
C ALA A 241 -13.85 -11.54 -22.79
N GLY A 242 -14.55 -10.44 -23.07
CA GLY A 242 -16.01 -10.32 -22.84
C GLY A 242 -16.41 -10.30 -21.36
N GLU A 243 -15.47 -10.23 -20.45
CA GLU A 243 -15.73 -10.20 -19.02
C GLU A 243 -16.31 -8.86 -18.58
N ARG A 244 -17.64 -8.75 -18.64
CA ARG A 244 -18.37 -7.74 -17.87
C ARG A 244 -18.23 -8.08 -16.39
N ARG A 245 -17.12 -7.68 -15.76
CA ARG A 245 -17.06 -7.67 -14.29
C ARG A 245 -18.18 -6.76 -13.77
N THR A 246 -19.31 -7.36 -13.36
CA THR A 246 -20.45 -6.70 -12.71
C THR A 246 -20.04 -6.26 -11.30
N SER A 247 -19.19 -5.24 -11.23
CA SER A 247 -18.52 -4.83 -10.00
C SER A 247 -18.82 -3.41 -9.54
N SER A 248 -19.96 -2.79 -9.96
CA SER A 248 -20.26 -1.43 -9.50
C SER A 248 -20.49 -1.35 -7.98
N MET A 249 -21.12 -2.33 -7.37
CA MET A 249 -21.35 -2.35 -5.91
C MET A 249 -20.07 -2.69 -5.11
N ARG A 250 -19.19 -3.54 -5.65
CA ARG A 250 -17.88 -3.81 -5.04
C ARG A 250 -16.94 -2.60 -5.13
N ILE A 251 -17.00 -1.83 -6.23
CA ILE A 251 -16.22 -0.59 -6.39
C ILE A 251 -16.61 0.43 -5.31
N VAL A 252 -17.89 0.63 -5.02
CA VAL A 252 -18.33 1.55 -3.95
C VAL A 252 -17.83 1.08 -2.58
N GLY A 253 -17.91 -0.22 -2.29
CA GLY A 253 -17.35 -0.80 -1.06
C GLY A 253 -15.84 -0.59 -0.94
N HIS A 254 -15.10 -0.76 -2.03
CA HIS A 254 -13.64 -0.53 -2.07
C HIS A 254 -13.27 0.95 -1.95
N ILE A 255 -14.02 1.85 -2.59
CA ILE A 255 -13.83 3.30 -2.41
C ILE A 255 -14.08 3.67 -0.95
N LEU A 256 -15.16 3.18 -0.35
CA LEU A 256 -15.49 3.45 1.04
C LEU A 256 -14.43 2.89 2.00
N SER A 257 -13.95 1.66 1.77
CA SER A 257 -12.83 1.06 2.53
C SER A 257 -11.54 1.87 2.37
N THR A 258 -11.23 2.33 1.17
CA THR A 258 -10.04 3.15 0.89
C THR A 258 -10.15 4.54 1.53
N VAL A 259 -11.34 5.15 1.49
CA VAL A 259 -11.62 6.42 2.19
C VAL A 259 -11.54 6.22 3.70
N PHE A 260 -12.09 5.12 4.22
CA PHE A 260 -12.01 4.80 5.65
C PHE A 260 -10.58 4.54 6.10
N SER A 261 -9.77 3.85 5.30
CA SER A 261 -8.33 3.71 5.53
C SER A 261 -7.64 5.08 5.51
N GLY A 262 -8.01 5.97 4.59
CA GLY A 262 -7.54 7.36 4.57
C GLY A 262 -7.90 8.13 5.85
N PHE A 263 -9.11 7.91 6.38
CA PHE A 263 -9.56 8.50 7.65
C PHE A 263 -8.69 8.05 8.83
N VAL A 264 -8.41 6.75 8.95
CA VAL A 264 -7.56 6.20 10.01
C VAL A 264 -6.13 6.72 9.92
N PHE A 265 -5.61 6.90 8.71
CA PHE A 265 -4.22 7.36 8.52
C PHE A 265 -4.04 8.88 8.52
N ARG A 266 -5.14 9.66 8.45
CA ARG A 266 -5.06 11.14 8.39
C ARG A 266 -6.20 11.86 9.12
N PRO A 267 -6.25 11.74 10.42
CA PRO A 267 -7.27 12.41 11.22
C PRO A 267 -7.22 13.94 11.10
N VAL A 268 -6.06 14.53 10.77
CA VAL A 268 -5.94 15.97 10.54
C VAL A 268 -6.85 16.45 9.42
N VAL A 269 -6.86 15.76 8.30
CA VAL A 269 -7.63 16.17 7.11
C VAL A 269 -9.11 15.91 7.26
N PHE A 270 -9.48 14.83 7.92
CA PHE A 270 -10.88 14.40 8.02
C PHE A 270 -11.61 14.93 9.26
N LEU A 271 -10.87 15.29 10.29
CA LEU A 271 -11.46 15.76 11.55
C LEU A 271 -11.00 17.18 11.90
N ILE A 272 -9.68 17.44 11.93
CA ILE A 272 -9.17 18.72 12.41
C ILE A 272 -9.47 19.84 11.42
N LEU A 273 -9.20 19.67 10.12
CA LEU A 273 -9.48 20.72 9.12
C LEU A 273 -10.98 21.05 9.02
N PRO A 274 -11.91 20.09 8.89
CA PRO A 274 -13.33 20.36 8.97
C PRO A 274 -13.72 20.98 10.32
N GLY A 275 -13.14 20.50 11.42
CA GLY A 275 -13.36 21.07 12.74
C GLY A 275 -12.96 22.56 12.84
N ILE A 276 -11.81 22.93 12.25
CA ILE A 276 -11.38 24.33 12.17
C ILE A 276 -12.33 25.16 11.30
N ALA A 277 -12.79 24.62 10.15
CA ALA A 277 -13.74 25.31 9.30
C ALA A 277 -15.08 25.58 10.02
N VAL A 278 -15.59 24.57 10.75
CA VAL A 278 -16.79 24.72 11.58
C VAL A 278 -16.54 25.67 12.74
N LEU A 279 -15.34 25.70 13.32
CA LEU A 279 -14.98 26.65 14.39
C LEU A 279 -15.01 28.10 13.88
N LEU A 280 -14.45 28.37 12.69
CA LEU A 280 -14.49 29.70 12.09
C LEU A 280 -15.93 30.13 11.79
N PHE A 281 -16.75 29.21 11.27
CA PHE A 281 -18.18 29.45 11.07
C PHE A 281 -18.89 29.72 12.42
N SER A 282 -18.58 28.95 13.44
CA SER A 282 -19.12 29.11 14.79
C SER A 282 -18.74 30.48 15.37
N MET A 283 -17.49 30.92 15.22
CA MET A 283 -17.06 32.23 15.67
C MET A 283 -17.86 33.35 15.00
N TYR A 284 -18.11 33.24 13.70
CA TYR A 284 -18.95 34.20 12.96
C TYR A 284 -20.38 34.23 13.50
N VAL A 285 -21.02 33.06 13.69
CA VAL A 285 -22.41 33.02 14.22
C VAL A 285 -22.49 33.50 15.67
N ASN A 286 -21.48 33.14 16.50
CA ASN A 286 -21.42 33.65 17.88
C ASN A 286 -21.23 35.16 17.93
N ALA A 287 -20.47 35.76 17.01
CA ALA A 287 -20.37 37.23 16.93
C ALA A 287 -21.74 37.87 16.64
N TRP A 288 -22.53 37.30 15.71
CA TRP A 288 -23.91 37.71 15.45
C TRP A 288 -24.82 37.54 16.69
N MET A 289 -24.68 36.43 17.40
CA MET A 289 -25.42 36.17 18.65
C MET A 289 -25.13 37.27 19.68
N PHE A 290 -23.86 37.68 19.86
CA PHE A 290 -23.49 38.75 20.76
C PHE A 290 -24.03 40.10 20.28
N ILE A 291 -24.03 40.42 18.98
CA ILE A 291 -24.63 41.64 18.45
C ILE A 291 -26.11 41.68 18.83
N HIS A 292 -26.88 40.65 18.58
CA HIS A 292 -28.30 40.58 18.94
C HIS A 292 -28.52 40.69 20.47
N PHE A 293 -27.62 40.13 21.25
CA PHE A 293 -27.68 40.26 22.70
C PHE A 293 -27.44 41.72 23.17
N PHE A 294 -26.43 42.40 22.63
CA PHE A 294 -26.14 43.80 23.00
C PHE A 294 -27.21 44.75 22.47
N ASP A 295 -27.79 44.51 21.29
CA ASP A 295 -28.93 45.28 20.80
C ASP A 295 -30.16 45.12 21.74
N ALA A 296 -30.41 43.91 22.20
CA ALA A 296 -31.48 43.66 23.17
C ALA A 296 -31.20 44.28 24.55
N LEU A 297 -29.93 44.30 24.97
CA LEU A 297 -29.52 44.96 26.24
C LEU A 297 -29.71 46.47 26.21
N ALA A 298 -29.50 47.09 25.05
CA ALA A 298 -29.71 48.53 24.83
C ALA A 298 -31.19 48.89 24.63
N ALA A 299 -32.09 47.93 24.52
CA ALA A 299 -33.52 48.19 24.31
C ALA A 299 -34.16 48.81 25.59
N PRO A 300 -35.04 49.83 25.45
CA PRO A 300 -35.70 50.48 26.59
C PRO A 300 -36.53 49.55 27.46
N GLU A 301 -36.93 48.40 26.91
CA GLU A 301 -37.78 47.42 27.57
C GLU A 301 -37.01 46.49 28.53
N THR A 302 -35.68 46.52 28.50
CA THR A 302 -34.81 45.62 29.23
C THR A 302 -34.17 46.33 30.44
N ARG A 303 -34.38 45.78 31.62
CA ARG A 303 -33.79 46.28 32.88
C ARG A 303 -32.75 45.33 33.48
N THR A 304 -32.72 44.09 33.01
CA THR A 304 -31.82 43.05 33.51
C THR A 304 -31.18 42.25 32.36
N VAL A 305 -29.99 41.71 32.59
CA VAL A 305 -29.27 40.84 31.63
C VAL A 305 -30.13 39.64 31.24
N SER A 306 -30.90 39.09 32.16
CA SER A 306 -31.82 37.96 31.86
C SER A 306 -32.95 38.34 30.92
N GLN A 307 -33.52 39.55 31.06
CA GLN A 307 -34.53 40.08 30.11
C GLN A 307 -33.94 40.34 28.73
N ALA A 308 -32.72 40.87 28.66
CA ALA A 308 -32.03 41.08 27.41
C ALA A 308 -31.76 39.74 26.68
N PHE A 309 -31.32 38.71 27.41
CA PHE A 309 -31.12 37.37 26.87
C PHE A 309 -32.43 36.78 26.33
N ALA A 310 -33.51 36.82 27.12
CA ALA A 310 -34.82 36.33 26.68
C ALA A 310 -35.33 37.05 25.44
N LEU A 311 -35.20 38.38 25.39
CA LEU A 311 -35.59 39.21 24.27
C LEU A 311 -34.76 38.88 22.99
N ALA A 312 -33.45 38.80 23.13
CA ALA A 312 -32.56 38.43 22.02
C ALA A 312 -32.88 37.03 21.48
N TYR A 313 -33.12 36.06 22.37
CA TYR A 313 -33.49 34.71 22.00
C TYR A 313 -34.85 34.66 21.27
N THR A 314 -35.87 35.37 21.79
CA THR A 314 -37.19 35.39 21.12
C THR A 314 -37.17 36.07 19.76
N ARG A 315 -36.31 37.08 19.56
CA ARG A 315 -36.13 37.76 18.26
C ARG A 315 -35.35 36.95 17.24
N SER A 316 -34.37 36.13 17.67
CA SER A 316 -33.46 35.42 16.78
C SER A 316 -33.07 34.01 17.33
N PRO A 317 -34.04 33.10 17.57
CA PRO A 317 -33.76 31.82 18.20
C PRO A 317 -32.81 30.93 17.38
N HIS A 318 -32.91 30.98 16.05
CA HIS A 318 -32.03 30.21 15.16
C HIS A 318 -30.55 30.61 15.32
N THR A 319 -30.23 31.88 15.59
CA THR A 319 -28.84 32.33 15.77
C THR A 319 -28.22 31.69 17.01
N PHE A 320 -28.97 31.67 18.13
CA PHE A 320 -28.51 31.08 19.39
C PHE A 320 -28.33 29.57 19.30
N ILE A 321 -29.28 28.88 18.67
CA ILE A 321 -29.22 27.42 18.48
C ILE A 321 -28.05 27.09 17.57
N THR A 322 -27.90 27.81 16.44
CA THR A 322 -26.81 27.54 15.47
C THR A 322 -25.46 27.84 16.07
N ALA A 323 -25.31 28.92 16.85
CA ALA A 323 -24.09 29.28 17.55
C ALA A 323 -23.63 28.18 18.51
N LEU A 324 -24.54 27.66 19.34
CA LEU A 324 -24.22 26.62 20.30
C LEU A 324 -23.90 25.29 19.63
N LEU A 325 -24.74 24.86 18.65
CA LEU A 325 -24.54 23.58 17.96
C LEU A 325 -23.25 23.58 17.10
N SER A 326 -22.94 24.68 16.41
CA SER A 326 -21.73 24.77 15.60
C SER A 326 -20.48 24.78 16.49
N LEU A 327 -20.50 25.43 17.63
CA LEU A 327 -19.38 25.42 18.58
C LEU A 327 -19.15 24.02 19.16
N MET A 328 -20.23 23.35 19.59
CA MET A 328 -20.14 21.99 20.10
C MET A 328 -19.59 21.02 19.03
N LEU A 329 -20.07 21.12 17.80
CA LEU A 329 -19.59 20.28 16.70
C LEU A 329 -18.10 20.54 16.38
N ALA A 330 -17.67 21.81 16.38
CA ALA A 330 -16.28 22.18 16.16
C ALA A 330 -15.35 21.57 17.22
N ILE A 331 -15.72 21.70 18.50
CA ILE A 331 -14.94 21.14 19.62
C ILE A 331 -14.88 19.62 19.51
N GLN A 332 -16.00 18.95 19.19
CA GLN A 332 -16.05 17.50 19.02
C GLN A 332 -15.15 17.02 17.89
N LEU A 333 -15.22 17.66 16.71
CA LEU A 333 -14.40 17.27 15.57
C LEU A 333 -12.90 17.46 15.84
N ILE A 334 -12.51 18.58 16.46
CA ILE A 334 -11.12 18.85 16.80
C ILE A 334 -10.65 17.86 17.88
N GLY A 335 -11.44 17.62 18.91
CA GLY A 335 -11.12 16.71 20.01
C GLY A 335 -10.93 15.27 19.50
N LEU A 336 -11.86 14.77 18.66
CA LEU A 336 -11.74 13.46 18.02
C LEU A 336 -10.50 13.40 17.11
N GLY A 337 -10.19 14.49 16.41
CA GLY A 337 -9.01 14.60 15.57
C GLY A 337 -7.70 14.47 16.37
N VAL A 338 -7.63 15.13 17.52
CA VAL A 338 -6.46 15.05 18.43
C VAL A 338 -6.31 13.64 19.00
N LEU A 339 -7.41 13.03 19.47
CA LEU A 339 -7.40 11.64 19.97
C LEU A 339 -6.97 10.64 18.89
N ALA A 340 -7.46 10.81 17.66
CA ALA A 340 -7.07 9.96 16.53
C ALA A 340 -5.58 10.12 16.18
N LEU A 341 -5.00 11.35 16.29
CA LEU A 341 -3.56 11.57 16.12
C LEU A 341 -2.73 10.88 17.22
N GLN A 342 -3.19 10.91 18.46
CA GLN A 342 -2.52 10.20 19.55
C GLN A 342 -2.57 8.69 19.32
N ALA A 343 -3.73 8.14 18.97
CA ALA A 343 -3.88 6.72 18.65
C ALA A 343 -2.97 6.28 17.50
N GLN A 344 -2.82 7.12 16.46
CA GLN A 344 -1.89 6.86 15.36
C GLN A 344 -0.44 6.79 15.84
N LYS A 345 0.01 7.74 16.66
CA LYS A 345 1.38 7.73 17.19
C LYS A 345 1.66 6.49 18.05
N TYR A 346 0.74 6.13 18.94
CA TYR A 346 0.87 4.89 19.74
C TYR A 346 0.94 3.64 18.86
N PHE A 347 0.12 3.57 17.81
CA PHE A 347 0.18 2.47 16.87
C PHE A 347 1.55 2.37 16.17
N GLU A 348 2.09 3.52 15.70
CA GLU A 348 3.42 3.59 15.06
C GLU A 348 4.52 3.09 16.00
N GLU A 349 4.47 3.49 17.27
CA GLU A 349 5.44 3.08 18.29
C GLU A 349 5.36 1.58 18.59
N VAL A 350 4.17 1.07 18.87
CA VAL A 350 3.93 -0.36 19.14
C VAL A 350 4.33 -1.22 17.94
N PHE A 351 4.00 -0.77 16.72
CA PHE A 351 4.38 -1.47 15.49
C PHE A 351 5.90 -1.50 15.29
N TYR A 352 6.58 -0.37 15.55
CA TYR A 352 8.04 -0.29 15.46
C TYR A 352 8.71 -1.24 16.46
N LEU A 353 8.27 -1.24 17.72
CA LEU A 353 8.77 -2.15 18.77
C LEU A 353 8.53 -3.62 18.41
N GLY A 354 7.31 -3.97 17.99
CA GLY A 354 6.96 -5.33 17.58
C GLY A 354 7.80 -5.83 16.39
N SER A 355 8.07 -4.95 15.43
CA SER A 355 8.91 -5.26 14.27
C SER A 355 10.38 -5.40 14.64
N ALA A 356 10.87 -4.68 15.65
CA ALA A 356 12.23 -4.81 16.18
C ALA A 356 12.41 -6.13 16.92
N VAL A 357 11.47 -6.51 17.80
CA VAL A 357 11.49 -7.78 18.52
C VAL A 357 11.46 -8.98 17.55
N ARG A 358 10.60 -8.95 16.54
CA ARG A 358 10.52 -10.02 15.54
C ARG A 358 11.85 -10.20 14.78
N ARG A 359 12.54 -9.11 14.45
CA ARG A 359 13.87 -9.18 13.81
C ARG A 359 14.93 -9.80 14.72
N MET A 360 14.89 -9.49 16.01
CA MET A 360 15.83 -10.09 17.00
C MET A 360 15.59 -11.58 17.20
N VAL A 361 14.34 -12.01 17.25
CA VAL A 361 13.96 -13.43 17.42
C VAL A 361 14.18 -14.26 16.15
N GLY A 362 14.03 -13.65 14.98
CA GLY A 362 14.19 -14.31 13.67
C GLY A 362 15.64 -14.41 13.16
N GLN A 363 16.62 -13.82 13.84
CA GLN A 363 18.04 -14.06 13.53
C GLN A 363 18.47 -15.37 14.24
N PRO A 364 18.97 -16.37 13.49
CA PRO A 364 19.59 -17.53 14.13
C PRO A 364 20.73 -17.03 15.01
N ARG A 365 20.72 -17.43 16.27
CA ARG A 365 21.77 -17.14 17.24
C ARG A 365 23.08 -17.71 16.67
N ASN A 366 23.99 -16.84 16.28
CA ASN A 366 25.34 -17.23 15.91
C ASN A 366 26.08 -17.59 17.20
N ASP A 367 25.95 -18.85 17.62
CA ASP A 367 26.62 -19.40 18.85
C ASP A 367 28.16 -19.57 18.67
N ASN A 368 28.75 -18.92 17.65
CA ASN A 368 30.18 -18.96 17.37
C ASN A 368 30.96 -17.72 17.87
N GLN A 369 30.44 -17.00 18.88
CA GLN A 369 31.24 -15.98 19.60
C GLN A 369 31.19 -16.21 21.09
N LEU A 370 31.93 -17.23 21.56
CA LEU A 370 32.48 -17.38 22.89
C LEU A 370 33.90 -17.91 22.77
#